data_9aff57da824523dc8756c5864156c9fc
#
_entry.id   9aff57da824523dc8756c5864156c9fc
#
_cell.length_a   1.000
_cell.length_b   1.000
_cell.length_c   1.000
_cell.angle_alpha   90.00
_cell.angle_beta   90.00
_cell.angle_gamma   90.00
#
_symmetry.space_group_name_H-M   'P 1'
#
loop_
_entity.id
_entity.type
_entity.pdbx_description
1 polymer ?
#
loop_
_entity_poly.entity_id
_entity_poly.type
_entity_poly.pdbx_seq_one_letter_code
_entity_poly.pdbx_strand_id
1 'polypeptide(L)'
;MDWSAIQAAALMMQVEPNDWRLEEALEFLKGPGFVSADSQPAQIEFNGHRDFRFPTPRPGSFTENNVVHGRFYRCGARWQERPVVILLHGSGDSLNYNYLFPMVAHRCHRAGFNAVTLVAPYHFQRRPRQLGGSLGYSDYLQFAEATAQAIAEIRAMTGWLLA
;
A
#
# COMPACT_ATOMS: atom_id res chain seq x y z
N MET A 1 -5.17 7.90 21.22
CA MET A 1 -4.44 6.70 20.71
C MET A 1 -4.13 5.87 21.96
N ASP A 2 -4.60 4.64 21.98
CA ASP A 2 -4.48 3.78 23.17
C ASP A 2 -3.09 3.14 23.22
N TRP A 3 -2.23 3.64 24.13
CA TRP A 3 -0.86 3.16 24.31
C TRP A 3 -0.80 1.71 24.80
N SER A 4 -1.84 1.22 25.48
CA SER A 4 -1.90 -0.16 25.99
C SER A 4 -1.95 -1.18 24.84
N ALA A 5 -2.62 -0.84 23.74
CA ALA A 5 -2.70 -1.69 22.56
C ALA A 5 -1.35 -1.78 21.81
N ILE A 6 -0.58 -0.68 21.78
CA ILE A 6 0.76 -0.65 21.18
C ILE A 6 1.74 -1.47 22.01
N GLN A 7 1.69 -1.34 23.33
CA GLN A 7 2.54 -2.13 24.24
C GLN A 7 2.19 -3.62 24.18
N ALA A 8 0.91 -3.98 24.09
CA ALA A 8 0.48 -5.36 23.94
C ALA A 8 0.95 -5.97 22.60
N ALA A 9 0.91 -5.20 21.52
CA ALA A 9 1.43 -5.63 20.21
C ALA A 9 2.96 -5.84 20.25
N ALA A 10 3.70 -4.96 20.91
CA ALA A 10 5.15 -5.10 21.09
C ALA A 10 5.52 -6.34 21.91
N LEU A 11 4.77 -6.63 22.99
CA LEU A 11 4.96 -7.83 23.81
C LEU A 11 4.72 -9.12 23.03
N MET A 12 3.70 -9.15 22.15
CA MET A 12 3.42 -10.31 21.29
C MET A 12 4.51 -10.57 20.23
N MET A 13 5.33 -9.57 19.92
CA MET A 13 6.41 -9.70 18.95
C MET A 13 7.78 -10.05 19.55
N GLN A 14 7.88 -10.21 20.87
CA GLN A 14 9.14 -10.51 21.60
C GLN A 14 10.29 -9.56 21.28
N VAL A 15 10.01 -8.28 21.08
CA VAL A 15 11.00 -7.26 20.76
C VAL A 15 10.98 -6.18 21.85
N GLU A 16 12.16 -5.82 22.34
CA GLU A 16 12.30 -4.75 23.34
C GLU A 16 11.85 -3.40 22.77
N PRO A 17 10.95 -2.66 23.46
CA PRO A 17 10.36 -1.42 22.96
C PRO A 17 11.37 -0.34 22.57
N ASN A 18 12.56 -0.36 23.16
CA ASN A 18 13.60 0.65 22.90
C ASN A 18 14.29 0.52 21.54
N ASP A 19 14.21 -0.66 20.89
CA ASP A 19 14.86 -0.89 19.59
C ASP A 19 13.98 -0.51 18.40
N TRP A 20 12.76 -0.03 18.63
CA TRP A 20 11.76 0.16 17.59
C TRP A 20 11.69 1.58 17.01
N ARG A 21 12.63 2.44 17.34
CA ARG A 21 12.70 3.82 16.85
C ARG A 21 11.37 4.57 17.01
N LEU A 22 10.70 4.37 18.15
CA LEU A 22 9.35 4.91 18.40
C LEU A 22 9.33 6.44 18.42
N GLU A 23 10.34 7.06 19.08
CA GLU A 23 10.43 8.52 19.15
C GLU A 23 10.61 9.14 17.77
N GLU A 24 11.49 8.57 16.94
CA GLU A 24 11.71 9.00 15.56
C GLU A 24 10.43 8.82 14.71
N ALA A 25 9.71 7.71 14.90
CA ALA A 25 8.43 7.48 14.22
C ALA A 25 7.38 8.53 14.63
N LEU A 26 7.30 8.88 15.90
CA LEU A 26 6.38 9.91 16.39
C LEU A 26 6.71 11.30 15.84
N GLU A 27 7.99 11.67 15.77
CA GLU A 27 8.42 12.92 15.16
C GLU A 27 8.12 12.93 13.66
N PHE A 28 8.37 11.84 12.97
CA PHE A 28 8.02 11.70 11.56
C PHE A 28 6.52 11.87 11.30
N LEU A 29 5.66 11.26 12.13
CA LEU A 29 4.20 11.35 12.03
C LEU A 29 3.65 12.76 12.26
N LYS A 30 4.33 13.56 13.09
CA LYS A 30 3.97 14.97 13.34
C LYS A 30 4.51 15.91 12.26
N GLY A 31 5.53 15.47 11.55
CA GLY A 31 6.23 16.28 10.55
C GLY A 31 5.43 16.49 9.25
N PRO A 32 5.73 17.56 8.50
CA PRO A 32 5.08 17.84 7.21
C PRO A 32 5.38 16.77 6.16
N GLY A 33 6.40 15.96 6.35
CA GLY A 33 6.78 14.88 5.46
C GLY A 33 5.87 13.65 5.52
N PHE A 34 5.03 13.50 6.56
CA PHE A 34 4.15 12.33 6.67
C PHE A 34 3.07 12.32 5.59
N VAL A 35 2.41 13.45 5.38
CA VAL A 35 1.39 13.60 4.34
C VAL A 35 1.75 14.77 3.45
N SER A 36 2.58 14.53 2.43
CA SER A 36 2.81 15.52 1.37
C SER A 36 1.56 15.70 0.52
N ALA A 37 1.19 16.95 0.24
CA ALA A 37 0.00 17.26 -0.55
C ALA A 37 0.16 16.94 -2.05
N ASP A 38 1.39 16.98 -2.58
CA ASP A 38 1.67 16.94 -4.00
C ASP A 38 2.07 15.54 -4.46
N SER A 39 1.09 14.77 -4.90
CA SER A 39 1.34 13.55 -5.68
C SER A 39 0.92 13.80 -7.13
N GLN A 40 1.88 13.76 -8.05
CA GLN A 40 1.58 13.73 -9.48
C GLN A 40 0.78 12.47 -9.81
N PRO A 41 -0.12 12.51 -10.83
CA PRO A 41 -0.80 11.32 -11.30
C PRO A 41 0.17 10.20 -11.65
N ALA A 42 -0.18 8.97 -11.33
CA ALA A 42 0.66 7.81 -11.59
C ALA A 42 0.92 7.62 -13.09
N GLN A 43 2.16 7.31 -13.45
CA GLN A 43 2.52 6.90 -14.81
C GLN A 43 2.35 5.38 -14.92
N ILE A 44 1.14 4.92 -15.23
CA ILE A 44 0.79 3.50 -15.18
C ILE A 44 1.23 2.78 -16.45
N GLU A 45 1.99 1.71 -16.26
CA GLU A 45 2.31 0.73 -17.29
C GLU A 45 1.50 -0.54 -17.05
N PHE A 46 0.71 -0.96 -18.02
CA PHE A 46 -0.04 -2.22 -17.98
C PHE A 46 0.80 -3.37 -18.51
N ASN A 47 0.79 -4.49 -17.77
CA ASN A 47 1.33 -5.77 -18.20
C ASN A 47 0.15 -6.74 -18.42
N GLY A 48 -0.26 -6.90 -19.67
CA GLY A 48 -1.47 -7.64 -20.02
C GLY A 48 -2.76 -6.87 -19.71
N HIS A 49 -3.82 -7.61 -19.37
CA HIS A 49 -5.17 -7.03 -19.27
C HIS A 49 -5.48 -6.39 -17.92
N ARG A 50 -4.83 -6.81 -16.84
CA ARG A 50 -5.18 -6.42 -15.46
C ARG A 50 -4.02 -5.90 -14.66
N ASP A 51 -2.87 -6.57 -14.77
CA ASP A 51 -1.71 -6.22 -13.96
C ASP A 51 -1.11 -4.91 -14.44
N PHE A 52 -0.72 -4.08 -13.50
CA PHE A 52 -0.06 -2.81 -13.79
C PHE A 52 1.05 -2.53 -12.77
N ARG A 53 1.91 -1.60 -13.14
CA ARG A 53 2.95 -1.06 -12.28
C ARG A 53 3.15 0.44 -12.55
N PHE A 54 3.71 1.14 -11.58
CA PHE A 54 4.21 2.51 -11.72
C PHE A 54 5.29 2.80 -10.68
N PRO A 55 6.19 3.76 -10.93
CA PRO A 55 7.16 4.21 -9.93
C PRO A 55 6.44 4.83 -8.74
N THR A 56 6.86 4.48 -7.51
CA THR A 56 6.32 5.16 -6.33
C THR A 56 6.67 6.64 -6.36
N PRO A 57 5.74 7.55 -6.02
CA PRO A 57 6.06 8.97 -5.87
C PRO A 57 6.94 9.26 -4.64
N ARG A 58 7.13 8.27 -3.77
CA ARG A 58 7.95 8.38 -2.56
C ARG A 58 8.97 7.24 -2.50
N PRO A 59 10.09 7.33 -3.25
CA PRO A 59 11.08 6.27 -3.26
C PRO A 59 11.85 6.20 -1.93
N GLY A 60 12.11 4.97 -1.48
CA GLY A 60 12.93 4.65 -0.32
C GLY A 60 14.23 3.96 -0.73
N SER A 61 14.97 3.48 0.28
CA SER A 61 16.28 2.85 0.09
C SER A 61 16.23 1.50 -0.64
N PHE A 62 15.09 0.82 -0.65
CA PHE A 62 14.93 -0.51 -1.24
C PHE A 62 14.29 -0.42 -2.63
N THR A 63 15.05 -0.81 -3.64
CA THR A 63 14.63 -0.72 -5.05
C THR A 63 13.37 -1.52 -5.36
N GLU A 64 13.22 -2.70 -4.74
CA GLU A 64 12.03 -3.55 -4.90
C GLU A 64 10.76 -2.83 -4.41
N ASN A 65 10.89 -2.03 -3.36
CA ASN A 65 9.78 -1.27 -2.80
C ASN A 65 9.40 -0.02 -3.62
N ASN A 66 10.28 0.42 -4.53
CA ASN A 66 10.09 1.65 -5.31
C ASN A 66 9.20 1.47 -6.56
N VAL A 67 8.72 0.26 -6.80
CA VAL A 67 7.75 -0.03 -7.87
C VAL A 67 6.44 -0.48 -7.26
N VAL A 68 5.39 0.28 -7.52
CA VAL A 68 4.02 -0.08 -7.13
C VAL A 68 3.50 -1.12 -8.11
N HIS A 69 2.86 -2.15 -7.60
CA HIS A 69 2.19 -3.19 -8.37
C HIS A 69 0.71 -3.24 -8.00
N GLY A 70 -0.12 -3.58 -8.97
CA GLY A 70 -1.55 -3.70 -8.72
C GLY A 70 -2.29 -4.44 -9.82
N ARG A 71 -3.60 -4.57 -9.62
CA ARG A 71 -4.51 -5.14 -10.63
C ARG A 71 -5.69 -4.21 -10.82
N PHE A 72 -6.07 -4.01 -12.08
CA PHE A 72 -7.22 -3.20 -12.43
C PHE A 72 -8.30 -4.07 -13.09
N TYR A 73 -9.45 -4.14 -12.48
CA TYR A 73 -10.63 -4.87 -12.92
C TYR A 73 -11.62 -3.89 -13.55
N ARG A 74 -11.54 -3.73 -14.87
CA ARG A 74 -12.37 -2.79 -15.63
C ARG A 74 -13.78 -3.32 -15.83
N CYS A 75 -14.76 -2.46 -15.61
CA CYS A 75 -16.18 -2.78 -15.78
C CYS A 75 -16.67 -2.41 -17.19
N GLY A 76 -16.35 -3.26 -18.17
CA GLY A 76 -16.80 -3.10 -19.56
C GLY A 76 -16.02 -2.07 -20.36
N ALA A 77 -16.49 -1.79 -21.59
CA ALA A 77 -15.78 -0.94 -22.55
C ALA A 77 -15.72 0.55 -22.14
N ARG A 78 -16.75 1.03 -21.44
CA ARG A 78 -16.84 2.42 -20.95
C ARG A 78 -16.48 2.50 -19.47
N TRP A 79 -15.38 1.84 -19.08
CA TRP A 79 -14.94 1.81 -17.68
C TRP A 79 -14.58 3.19 -17.13
N GLN A 80 -14.14 4.13 -17.95
CA GLN A 80 -13.77 5.49 -17.54
C GLN A 80 -14.97 6.27 -16.97
N GLU A 81 -16.19 5.94 -17.38
CA GLU A 81 -17.43 6.55 -16.89
C GLU A 81 -17.95 5.89 -15.61
N ARG A 82 -17.26 4.88 -15.09
CA ARG A 82 -17.70 4.07 -13.97
C ARG A 82 -16.95 4.42 -12.69
N PRO A 83 -17.61 4.40 -11.54
CA PRO A 83 -16.93 4.61 -10.27
C PRO A 83 -15.92 3.49 -9.99
N VAL A 84 -14.90 3.78 -9.20
CA VAL A 84 -13.80 2.88 -8.87
C VAL A 84 -13.75 2.60 -7.37
N VAL A 85 -13.61 1.34 -7.01
CA VAL A 85 -13.33 0.90 -5.64
C VAL A 85 -11.85 0.51 -5.54
N ILE A 86 -11.11 1.15 -4.64
CA ILE A 86 -9.71 0.79 -4.34
C ILE A 86 -9.71 -0.19 -3.16
N LEU A 87 -9.14 -1.37 -3.37
CA LEU A 87 -9.04 -2.43 -2.40
C LEU A 87 -7.61 -2.49 -1.86
N LEU A 88 -7.45 -2.33 -0.56
CA LEU A 88 -6.17 -2.34 0.13
C LEU A 88 -6.10 -3.57 1.04
N HIS A 89 -5.00 -4.33 0.97
CA HIS A 89 -4.80 -5.47 1.84
C HIS A 89 -4.10 -5.08 3.15
N GLY A 90 -4.29 -5.90 4.18
CA GLY A 90 -3.58 -5.79 5.45
C GLY A 90 -2.18 -6.43 5.41
N SER A 91 -1.48 -6.36 6.55
CA SER A 91 -0.16 -6.98 6.71
C SER A 91 -0.22 -8.50 6.54
N GLY A 92 0.69 -9.07 5.75
CA GLY A 92 0.81 -10.51 5.56
C GLY A 92 -0.33 -11.21 4.79
N ASP A 93 -1.24 -10.45 4.20
CA ASP A 93 -2.54 -10.93 3.73
C ASP A 93 -2.54 -11.40 2.26
N SER A 94 -1.76 -12.44 1.97
CA SER A 94 -1.70 -13.03 0.62
C SER A 94 -3.02 -13.69 0.19
N LEU A 95 -3.81 -14.23 1.14
CA LEU A 95 -5.10 -14.86 0.84
C LEU A 95 -6.11 -13.82 0.35
N ASN A 96 -6.23 -12.69 1.05
CA ASN A 96 -7.14 -11.63 0.62
C ASN A 96 -6.73 -11.06 -0.73
N TYR A 97 -5.45 -10.77 -0.94
CA TYR A 97 -4.98 -10.21 -2.21
C TYR A 97 -5.19 -11.16 -3.40
N ASN A 98 -4.93 -12.47 -3.22
CA ASN A 98 -4.98 -13.42 -4.33
C ASN A 98 -6.35 -14.06 -4.56
N TYR A 99 -7.21 -14.15 -3.54
CA TYR A 99 -8.48 -14.85 -3.63
C TYR A 99 -9.68 -13.95 -3.32
N LEU A 100 -9.70 -13.27 -2.18
CA LEU A 100 -10.84 -12.45 -1.79
C LEU A 100 -11.03 -11.24 -2.68
N PHE A 101 -9.96 -10.51 -3.00
CA PHE A 101 -10.06 -9.30 -3.83
C PHE A 101 -10.54 -9.58 -5.25
N PRO A 102 -10.11 -10.64 -5.96
CA PRO A 102 -10.74 -11.02 -7.21
C PRO A 102 -12.24 -11.31 -7.10
N MET A 103 -12.69 -11.93 -5.98
CA MET A 103 -14.12 -12.17 -5.74
C MET A 103 -14.88 -10.86 -5.50
N VAL A 104 -14.32 -9.95 -4.69
CA VAL A 104 -14.91 -8.62 -4.45
C VAL A 104 -14.93 -7.82 -5.74
N ALA A 105 -13.85 -7.80 -6.51
CA ALA A 105 -13.78 -7.14 -7.82
C ALA A 105 -14.82 -7.67 -8.80
N HIS A 106 -15.08 -8.98 -8.80
CA HIS A 106 -16.16 -9.57 -9.61
C HIS A 106 -17.55 -9.05 -9.19
N ARG A 107 -17.80 -8.92 -7.88
CA ARG A 107 -19.05 -8.34 -7.36
C ARG A 107 -19.16 -6.85 -7.72
N CYS A 108 -18.08 -6.08 -7.60
CA CYS A 108 -18.01 -4.70 -8.05
C CYS A 108 -18.36 -4.58 -9.54
N HIS A 109 -17.77 -5.44 -10.38
CA HIS A 109 -18.07 -5.49 -11.83
C HIS A 109 -19.57 -5.71 -12.09
N ARG A 110 -20.19 -6.67 -11.40
CA ARG A 110 -21.64 -6.94 -11.54
C ARG A 110 -22.51 -5.77 -11.09
N ALA A 111 -22.03 -4.99 -10.14
CA ALA A 111 -22.71 -3.78 -9.66
C ALA A 111 -22.38 -2.52 -10.49
N GLY A 112 -21.59 -2.65 -11.57
CA GLY A 112 -21.26 -1.54 -12.46
C GLY A 112 -20.04 -0.72 -12.00
N PHE A 113 -19.21 -1.22 -11.10
CA PHE A 113 -18.01 -0.54 -10.59
C PHE A 113 -16.74 -1.15 -11.15
N ASN A 114 -15.73 -0.33 -11.35
CA ASN A 114 -14.36 -0.81 -11.48
C ASN A 114 -13.80 -1.20 -10.10
N ALA A 115 -12.76 -2.03 -10.08
CA ALA A 115 -11.99 -2.26 -8.86
C ALA A 115 -10.50 -2.21 -9.15
N VAL A 116 -9.74 -1.64 -8.23
CA VAL A 116 -8.28 -1.56 -8.27
C VAL A 116 -7.72 -2.16 -6.99
N THR A 117 -6.70 -3.01 -7.12
CA THR A 117 -5.93 -3.49 -5.97
C THR A 117 -4.51 -2.93 -6.05
N LEU A 118 -3.95 -2.47 -4.94
CA LEU A 118 -2.56 -2.07 -4.82
C LEU A 118 -1.83 -3.00 -3.87
N VAL A 119 -0.60 -3.34 -4.21
CA VAL A 119 0.32 -4.02 -3.28
C VAL A 119 0.91 -2.97 -2.35
N ALA A 120 0.68 -3.11 -1.06
CA ALA A 120 1.23 -2.20 -0.05
C ALA A 120 2.76 -2.23 -0.03
N PRO A 121 3.43 -1.14 0.39
CA PRO A 121 4.87 -1.13 0.58
C PRO A 121 5.36 -2.31 1.43
N TYR A 122 6.52 -2.86 1.08
CA TYR A 122 7.16 -4.00 1.76
C TYR A 122 6.39 -5.34 1.72
N HIS A 123 5.37 -5.47 0.86
CA HIS A 123 4.60 -6.71 0.73
C HIS A 123 4.85 -7.41 -0.62
N PHE A 124 4.70 -8.72 -0.64
CA PHE A 124 4.83 -9.59 -1.83
C PHE A 124 6.12 -9.32 -2.63
N GLN A 125 6.00 -8.99 -3.91
CA GLN A 125 7.14 -8.68 -4.79
C GLN A 125 7.85 -7.36 -4.45
N ARG A 126 7.27 -6.51 -3.60
CA ARG A 126 7.87 -5.27 -3.11
C ARG A 126 8.71 -5.48 -1.84
N ARG A 127 8.70 -6.68 -1.29
CA ARG A 127 9.45 -7.01 -0.09
C ARG A 127 10.93 -7.09 -0.40
N PRO A 128 11.78 -6.29 0.26
CA PRO A 128 13.21 -6.37 0.09
C PRO A 128 13.74 -7.73 0.54
N ARG A 129 14.62 -8.32 -0.26
CA ARG A 129 15.21 -9.65 0.03
C ARG A 129 16.04 -9.66 1.30
N GLN A 130 16.59 -8.50 1.68
CA GLN A 130 17.42 -8.34 2.88
C GLN A 130 16.60 -8.32 4.18
N LEU A 131 15.32 -7.99 4.12
CA LEU A 131 14.44 -8.01 5.28
C LEU A 131 13.94 -9.43 5.52
N GLY A 132 14.59 -10.13 6.43
CA GLY A 132 14.11 -11.40 6.97
C GLY A 132 12.83 -11.20 7.79
N GLY A 133 12.09 -12.28 8.06
CA GLY A 133 10.93 -12.26 8.96
C GLY A 133 9.57 -12.13 8.29
N SER A 134 8.50 -12.26 9.07
CA SER A 134 7.12 -12.38 8.59
C SER A 134 6.42 -11.03 8.34
N LEU A 135 6.83 -9.95 9.00
CA LEU A 135 6.05 -8.70 9.08
C LEU A 135 6.43 -7.64 8.03
N GLY A 136 7.45 -7.76 7.26
CA GLY A 136 7.79 -6.76 6.23
C GLY A 136 8.35 -5.43 6.73
N TYR A 137 8.28 -5.11 8.03
CA TYR A 137 8.84 -3.90 8.65
C TYR A 137 9.81 -4.29 9.77
N SER A 138 10.91 -3.53 9.91
CA SER A 138 11.92 -3.76 10.96
C SER A 138 11.60 -3.01 12.24
N ASP A 139 10.94 -1.87 12.15
CA ASP A 139 10.67 -0.95 13.26
C ASP A 139 9.48 -0.02 12.98
N TYR A 140 9.09 0.78 13.97
CA TYR A 140 7.98 1.72 13.86
C TYR A 140 8.23 2.87 12.88
N LEU A 141 9.45 3.34 12.75
CA LEU A 141 9.77 4.39 11.78
C LEU A 141 9.58 3.86 10.36
N GLN A 142 10.07 2.67 10.05
CA GLN A 142 9.85 2.06 8.74
C GLN A 142 8.37 1.82 8.45
N PHE A 143 7.59 1.43 9.47
CA PHE A 143 6.13 1.30 9.33
C PHE A 143 5.46 2.66 9.03
N ALA A 144 5.86 3.73 9.73
CA ALA A 144 5.35 5.07 9.49
C ALA A 144 5.72 5.59 8.09
N GLU A 145 6.96 5.37 7.66
CA GLU A 145 7.42 5.71 6.30
C GLU A 145 6.66 4.93 5.22
N ALA A 146 6.45 3.63 5.44
CA ALA A 146 5.66 2.79 4.53
C ALA A 146 4.21 3.26 4.43
N THR A 147 3.63 3.71 5.55
CA THR A 147 2.27 4.26 5.57
C THR A 147 2.20 5.56 4.78
N ALA A 148 3.17 6.46 4.95
CA ALA A 148 3.26 7.70 4.16
C ALA A 148 3.46 7.41 2.67
N GLN A 149 4.27 6.41 2.33
CA GLN A 149 4.46 5.94 0.96
C GLN A 149 3.15 5.41 0.38
N ALA A 150 2.42 4.56 1.10
CA ALA A 150 1.12 4.04 0.66
C ALA A 150 0.10 5.15 0.40
N ILE A 151 0.04 6.16 1.26
CA ILE A 151 -0.84 7.34 1.07
C ILE A 151 -0.48 8.07 -0.23
N ALA A 152 0.81 8.32 -0.48
CA ALA A 152 1.26 8.98 -1.70
C ALA A 152 0.92 8.18 -2.96
N GLU A 153 1.06 6.85 -2.91
CA GLU A 153 0.74 5.94 -4.01
C GLU A 153 -0.76 5.89 -4.31
N ILE A 154 -1.60 5.86 -3.28
CA ILE A 154 -3.06 5.92 -3.43
C ILE A 154 -3.47 7.26 -4.07
N ARG A 155 -2.87 8.37 -3.66
CA ARG A 155 -3.12 9.69 -4.25
C ARG A 155 -2.72 9.75 -5.71
N ALA A 156 -1.52 9.24 -6.05
CA ALA A 156 -1.06 9.18 -7.43
C ALA A 156 -1.97 8.32 -8.30
N MET A 157 -2.42 7.17 -7.79
CA MET A 157 -3.41 6.32 -8.46
C MET A 157 -4.75 7.02 -8.64
N THR A 158 -5.23 7.70 -7.61
CA THR A 158 -6.48 8.48 -7.67
C THR A 158 -6.36 9.61 -8.71
N GLY A 159 -5.24 10.31 -8.74
CA GLY A 159 -4.98 11.35 -9.75
C GLY A 159 -5.04 10.79 -11.17
N TRP A 160 -4.48 9.61 -11.42
CA TRP A 160 -4.57 8.95 -12.72
C TRP A 160 -5.99 8.51 -13.07
N LEU A 161 -6.78 8.04 -12.09
CA LEU A 161 -8.17 7.64 -12.29
C LEU A 161 -9.11 8.81 -12.60
N LEU A 162 -8.73 10.02 -12.22
CA LEU A 162 -9.52 11.24 -12.42
C LEU A 162 -9.10 12.05 -13.67
N ALA A 163 -7.97 11.71 -14.27
CA ALA A 163 -7.46 12.34 -15.50
C ALA A 163 -8.09 11.74 -16.76
#